data_d829d21d125c996b21cfc1c95052e61d
#
_entry.id   d829d21d125c996b21cfc1c95052e61d
#
_cell.length_a   1.000
_cell.length_b   1.000
_cell.length_c   1.000
_cell.angle_alpha   90.00
_cell.angle_beta   90.00
_cell.angle_gamma   90.00
#
_symmetry.space_group_name_H-M   'P 1'
#
loop_
_entity.id
_entity.type
_entity.pdbx_description
1 polymer ?
#
loop_
_entity_poly.entity_id
_entity_poly.type
_entity_poly.pdbx_seq_one_letter_code
_entity_poly.pdbx_strand_id
1 'polypeptide(L)'
;MTKRTRRPSETGLSRRQLLKATGSTAALLAAAKLNFPAGAFAQDAGPEVKGAKLGFIALTDATPLFVAKEKGIFAKYGMPDVEVQKQASWGTTRDNLVLGSEGNGIDGAHILTPMPYLISSGKVTQNNQPTPMYILARLNLNGQCISVAKEYADLKIGVDSSPLKVAFEKKKAAGKAVKAAKAAGCLPPARLVHRLIPSRGG
;
A
#
# COMPACT_ATOMS: atom_id res chain seq x y z
N MET A 1 69.96 -19.67 11.88
CA MET A 1 68.86 -20.06 12.81
C MET A 1 67.57 -19.52 12.24
N THR A 2 66.80 -20.35 11.52
CA THR A 2 65.58 -19.94 10.80
C THR A 2 64.37 -20.33 11.65
N LYS A 3 63.61 -19.34 12.10
CA LYS A 3 62.41 -19.48 12.95
C LYS A 3 61.21 -19.92 12.06
N ARG A 4 60.80 -21.16 12.22
CA ARG A 4 59.62 -21.76 11.54
C ARG A 4 58.38 -21.22 12.21
N THR A 5 57.61 -20.35 11.51
CA THR A 5 56.28 -19.90 11.91
C THR A 5 55.29 -21.04 11.69
N ARG A 6 54.66 -21.50 12.78
CA ARG A 6 53.52 -22.45 12.72
C ARG A 6 52.29 -21.73 12.16
N ARG A 7 51.72 -22.30 11.11
CA ARG A 7 50.39 -21.89 10.61
C ARG A 7 49.32 -22.27 11.64
N PRO A 8 48.31 -21.44 11.87
CA PRO A 8 47.17 -21.81 12.71
C PRO A 8 46.40 -22.98 12.06
N SER A 9 46.06 -24.00 12.83
CA SER A 9 45.24 -25.13 12.40
C SER A 9 43.81 -24.62 12.11
N GLU A 10 43.33 -24.88 10.91
CA GLU A 10 41.90 -24.71 10.58
C GLU A 10 41.10 -25.64 11.51
N THR A 11 40.34 -25.03 12.42
CA THR A 11 39.41 -25.74 13.30
C THR A 11 38.18 -26.13 12.51
N GLY A 12 38.28 -27.20 11.73
CA GLY A 12 37.12 -27.86 11.14
C GLY A 12 36.17 -28.35 12.23
N LEU A 13 34.89 -28.08 12.11
CA LEU A 13 33.86 -28.58 13.01
C LEU A 13 33.92 -30.11 13.08
N SER A 14 34.05 -30.66 14.30
CA SER A 14 34.04 -32.10 14.48
C SER A 14 32.65 -32.69 14.16
N ARG A 15 32.63 -33.97 13.67
CA ARG A 15 31.36 -34.68 13.39
C ARG A 15 30.40 -34.63 14.56
N ARG A 16 30.89 -34.64 15.78
CA ARG A 16 30.09 -34.57 17.03
C ARG A 16 29.52 -33.19 17.25
N GLN A 17 30.21 -32.10 16.87
CA GLN A 17 29.69 -30.73 16.91
C GLN A 17 28.64 -30.50 15.84
N LEU A 18 28.83 -31.08 14.66
CA LEU A 18 27.84 -31.01 13.57
C LEU A 18 26.54 -31.72 13.98
N LEU A 19 26.63 -32.95 14.55
CA LEU A 19 25.46 -33.69 15.04
C LEU A 19 24.72 -32.97 16.16
N LYS A 20 25.42 -32.31 17.08
CA LYS A 20 24.84 -31.50 18.14
C LYS A 20 24.14 -30.26 17.57
N ALA A 21 24.74 -29.58 16.59
CA ALA A 21 24.14 -28.43 15.91
C ALA A 21 22.87 -28.83 15.14
N THR A 22 22.88 -29.96 14.43
CA THR A 22 21.73 -30.47 13.69
C THR A 22 20.58 -30.89 14.65
N GLY A 23 20.93 -31.53 15.79
CA GLY A 23 19.94 -31.89 16.81
C GLY A 23 19.27 -30.66 17.47
N SER A 24 20.05 -29.63 17.76
CA SER A 24 19.51 -28.38 18.33
C SER A 24 18.63 -27.61 17.32
N THR A 25 18.96 -27.63 16.03
CA THR A 25 18.14 -27.01 14.98
C THR A 25 16.80 -27.75 14.82
N ALA A 26 16.80 -29.08 14.86
CA ALA A 26 15.57 -29.88 14.81
C ALA A 26 14.70 -29.64 16.04
N ALA A 27 15.28 -29.51 17.23
CA ALA A 27 14.54 -29.17 18.45
C ALA A 27 13.96 -27.77 18.43
N LEU A 28 14.68 -26.78 17.87
CA LEU A 28 14.16 -25.41 17.68
C LEU A 28 13.01 -25.35 16.68
N LEU A 29 13.10 -26.10 15.58
CA LEU A 29 12.01 -26.22 14.61
C LEU A 29 10.77 -26.91 15.19
N ALA A 30 10.96 -27.93 16.02
CA ALA A 30 9.85 -28.57 16.73
C ALA A 30 9.22 -27.63 17.77
N ALA A 31 10.04 -26.91 18.54
CA ALA A 31 9.56 -25.93 19.50
C ALA A 31 8.84 -24.74 18.82
N ALA A 32 9.31 -24.31 17.65
CA ALA A 32 8.63 -23.29 16.85
C ALA A 32 7.22 -23.76 16.41
N LYS A 33 7.06 -25.02 15.99
CA LYS A 33 5.74 -25.58 15.65
C LYS A 33 4.77 -25.64 16.84
N LEU A 34 5.29 -25.82 18.05
CA LEU A 34 4.46 -25.85 19.27
C LEU A 34 4.04 -24.46 19.76
N ASN A 35 4.82 -23.42 19.47
CA ASN A 35 4.57 -22.07 19.96
C ASN A 35 3.90 -21.14 18.93
N PHE A 36 3.83 -21.54 17.65
CA PHE A 36 3.11 -20.78 16.64
C PHE A 36 1.80 -21.51 16.28
N PRO A 37 0.65 -20.83 16.41
CA PRO A 37 -0.63 -21.41 15.97
C PRO A 37 -0.54 -21.81 14.49
N ALA A 38 -1.16 -22.92 14.14
CA ALA A 38 -1.14 -23.46 12.76
C ALA A 38 -1.56 -22.43 11.69
N GLY A 39 -2.34 -21.43 12.04
CA GLY A 39 -2.75 -20.32 11.16
C GLY A 39 -1.61 -19.38 10.72
N ALA A 40 -0.49 -19.35 11.45
CA ALA A 40 0.67 -18.52 11.05
C ALA A 40 1.48 -19.13 9.87
N PHE A 41 1.28 -20.43 9.58
CA PHE A 41 1.98 -21.19 8.54
C PHE A 41 1.03 -22.07 7.72
N ALA A 42 -0.25 -21.67 7.60
CA ALA A 42 -1.26 -22.44 6.87
C ALA A 42 -1.01 -22.41 5.36
N GLN A 43 -0.02 -23.17 4.89
CA GLN A 43 0.11 -23.49 3.47
C GLN A 43 -0.85 -24.57 2.99
N ASP A 44 -1.42 -25.38 3.89
CA ASP A 44 -2.22 -26.55 3.52
C ASP A 44 -3.73 -26.42 3.77
N ALA A 45 -4.19 -25.41 4.53
CA ALA A 45 -5.62 -25.28 4.87
C ALA A 45 -6.39 -24.30 3.95
N GLY A 46 -5.69 -23.55 3.07
CA GLY A 46 -6.29 -22.47 2.30
C GLY A 46 -6.75 -21.29 3.18
N PRO A 47 -7.39 -20.27 2.59
CA PRO A 47 -7.91 -19.14 3.34
C PRO A 47 -9.12 -19.55 4.21
N GLU A 48 -9.24 -18.92 5.36
CA GLU A 48 -10.34 -19.16 6.32
C GLU A 48 -11.71 -18.78 5.73
N VAL A 49 -11.71 -17.81 4.80
CA VAL A 49 -12.91 -17.33 4.12
C VAL A 49 -12.73 -17.40 2.61
N LYS A 50 -13.81 -17.71 1.88
CA LYS A 50 -13.79 -17.84 0.42
C LYS A 50 -14.00 -16.53 -0.31
N GLY A 51 -14.46 -15.48 0.38
CA GLY A 51 -14.78 -14.18 -0.21
C GLY A 51 -14.41 -13.03 0.69
N ALA A 52 -14.31 -11.86 0.07
CA ALA A 52 -14.13 -10.58 0.74
C ALA A 52 -14.65 -9.46 -0.13
N LYS A 53 -15.17 -8.40 0.47
CA LYS A 53 -15.59 -7.17 -0.23
C LYS A 53 -14.44 -6.18 -0.21
N LEU A 54 -13.82 -5.95 -1.36
CA LEU A 54 -12.68 -5.03 -1.53
C LEU A 54 -13.12 -3.74 -2.20
N GLY A 55 -13.04 -2.63 -1.48
CA GLY A 55 -13.38 -1.31 -1.99
C GLY A 55 -12.26 -0.66 -2.80
N PHE A 56 -12.61 0.14 -3.80
CA PHE A 56 -11.65 0.95 -4.55
C PHE A 56 -12.23 2.30 -4.96
N ILE A 57 -11.38 3.30 -5.12
CA ILE A 57 -11.69 4.53 -5.82
C ILE A 57 -11.26 4.36 -7.28
N ALA A 58 -12.04 4.91 -8.22
CA ALA A 58 -11.81 4.76 -9.67
C ALA A 58 -10.55 5.50 -10.14
N LEU A 59 -9.39 4.98 -9.75
CA LEU A 59 -8.06 5.44 -10.10
C LEU A 59 -7.26 4.27 -10.68
N THR A 60 -6.29 4.55 -11.52
CA THR A 60 -5.46 3.54 -12.20
C THR A 60 -4.62 2.69 -11.25
N ASP A 61 -4.32 3.19 -10.06
CA ASP A 61 -3.57 2.50 -9.03
C ASP A 61 -4.36 1.37 -8.34
N ALA A 62 -5.68 1.29 -8.56
CA ALA A 62 -6.51 0.14 -8.18
C ALA A 62 -6.41 -1.05 -9.14
N THR A 63 -5.70 -0.92 -10.27
CA THR A 63 -5.56 -1.95 -11.31
C THR A 63 -5.19 -3.35 -10.78
N PRO A 64 -4.31 -3.53 -9.79
CA PRO A 64 -3.99 -4.86 -9.26
C PRO A 64 -5.19 -5.63 -8.76
N LEU A 65 -6.20 -4.98 -8.17
CA LEU A 65 -7.42 -5.63 -7.69
C LEU A 65 -8.26 -6.18 -8.86
N PHE A 66 -8.38 -5.40 -9.94
CA PHE A 66 -9.10 -5.82 -11.13
C PHE A 66 -8.40 -6.96 -11.84
N VAL A 67 -7.07 -6.86 -12.02
CA VAL A 67 -6.29 -7.92 -12.64
C VAL A 67 -6.41 -9.20 -11.83
N ALA A 68 -6.36 -9.13 -10.51
CA ALA A 68 -6.49 -10.30 -9.65
C ALA A 68 -7.88 -10.94 -9.79
N LYS A 69 -8.94 -10.16 -9.89
CA LYS A 69 -10.29 -10.66 -10.11
C LYS A 69 -10.47 -11.26 -11.50
N GLU A 70 -10.19 -10.49 -12.55
CA GLU A 70 -10.43 -10.89 -13.95
C GLU A 70 -9.56 -12.07 -14.40
N LYS A 71 -8.36 -12.22 -13.86
CA LYS A 71 -7.48 -13.35 -14.12
C LYS A 71 -7.74 -14.55 -13.20
N GLY A 72 -8.75 -14.49 -12.34
CA GLY A 72 -9.07 -15.57 -11.43
C GLY A 72 -7.99 -15.84 -10.37
N ILE A 73 -7.11 -14.86 -10.08
CA ILE A 73 -6.01 -15.04 -9.12
C ILE A 73 -6.57 -15.28 -7.71
N PHE A 74 -7.61 -14.57 -7.31
CA PHE A 74 -8.25 -14.81 -6.02
C PHE A 74 -8.77 -16.25 -5.91
N ALA A 75 -9.48 -16.73 -6.94
CA ALA A 75 -9.99 -18.09 -6.98
C ALA A 75 -8.86 -19.13 -6.95
N LYS A 76 -7.75 -18.90 -7.69
CA LYS A 76 -6.56 -19.75 -7.66
C LYS A 76 -6.00 -19.96 -6.27
N TYR A 77 -6.10 -18.94 -5.40
CA TYR A 77 -5.63 -18.99 -4.03
C TYR A 77 -6.76 -19.30 -3.01
N GLY A 78 -7.87 -19.84 -3.48
CA GLY A 78 -8.95 -20.35 -2.60
C GLY A 78 -10.00 -19.31 -2.21
N MET A 79 -10.02 -18.13 -2.85
CA MET A 79 -10.98 -17.05 -2.59
C MET A 79 -11.80 -16.73 -3.86
N PRO A 80 -12.69 -17.63 -4.33
CA PRO A 80 -13.46 -17.40 -5.56
C PRO A 80 -14.49 -16.28 -5.44
N ASP A 81 -14.96 -15.99 -4.24
CA ASP A 81 -16.10 -15.10 -3.97
C ASP A 81 -15.67 -13.66 -3.60
N VAL A 82 -14.45 -13.25 -4.02
CA VAL A 82 -14.00 -11.87 -3.80
C VAL A 82 -14.79 -10.91 -4.70
N GLU A 83 -15.35 -9.89 -4.07
CA GLU A 83 -16.00 -8.77 -4.76
C GLU A 83 -15.10 -7.54 -4.78
N VAL A 84 -15.03 -6.84 -5.92
CA VAL A 84 -14.30 -5.57 -6.07
C VAL A 84 -15.33 -4.47 -6.30
N GLN A 85 -15.55 -3.63 -5.29
CA GLN A 85 -16.65 -2.67 -5.23
C GLN A 85 -16.16 -1.22 -5.34
N LYS A 86 -16.71 -0.46 -6.28
CA LYS A 86 -16.42 0.97 -6.41
C LYS A 86 -16.99 1.75 -5.24
N GLN A 87 -16.16 2.58 -4.63
CA GLN A 87 -16.54 3.50 -3.57
C GLN A 87 -16.74 4.91 -4.13
N ALA A 88 -17.69 5.65 -3.56
CA ALA A 88 -18.06 7.00 -4.04
C ALA A 88 -16.98 8.04 -3.72
N SER A 89 -16.32 7.91 -2.58
CA SER A 89 -15.30 8.87 -2.10
C SER A 89 -14.35 8.23 -1.10
N TRP A 90 -13.24 8.90 -0.81
CA TRP A 90 -12.33 8.48 0.26
C TRP A 90 -13.00 8.45 1.64
N GLY A 91 -13.92 9.38 1.90
CA GLY A 91 -14.71 9.38 3.14
C GLY A 91 -15.62 8.16 3.23
N THR A 92 -16.35 7.85 2.16
CA THR A 92 -17.19 6.64 2.08
C THR A 92 -16.36 5.37 2.24
N THR A 93 -15.18 5.30 1.60
CA THR A 93 -14.27 4.15 1.75
C THR A 93 -13.85 3.97 3.20
N ARG A 94 -13.48 5.05 3.88
CA ARG A 94 -13.14 5.05 5.30
C ARG A 94 -14.28 4.53 6.15
N ASP A 95 -15.47 5.07 5.97
CA ASP A 95 -16.65 4.73 6.77
C ASP A 95 -17.05 3.27 6.57
N ASN A 96 -17.03 2.79 5.32
CA ASN A 96 -17.31 1.40 4.99
C ASN A 96 -16.25 0.42 5.53
N LEU A 97 -14.98 0.82 5.60
CA LEU A 97 -13.92 0.02 6.27
C LEU A 97 -14.15 -0.08 7.78
N VAL A 98 -14.62 1.02 8.41
CA VAL A 98 -14.93 1.01 9.84
C VAL A 98 -16.13 0.14 10.14
N LEU A 99 -17.13 0.12 9.25
CA LEU A 99 -18.33 -0.74 9.38
C LEU A 99 -17.99 -2.23 9.20
N GLY A 100 -17.05 -2.56 8.32
CA GLY A 100 -16.77 -3.94 7.93
C GLY A 100 -17.91 -4.57 7.11
N SER A 101 -17.66 -5.73 6.49
CA SER A 101 -18.66 -6.41 5.66
C SER A 101 -19.88 -6.90 6.45
N GLU A 102 -19.74 -7.23 7.71
CA GLU A 102 -20.84 -7.59 8.59
C GLU A 102 -21.81 -6.43 8.85
N GLY A 103 -21.29 -5.19 8.88
CA GLY A 103 -22.07 -3.95 8.99
C GLY A 103 -22.52 -3.36 7.65
N ASN A 104 -22.59 -4.14 6.57
CA ASN A 104 -22.82 -3.68 5.20
C ASN A 104 -21.74 -2.74 4.64
N GLY A 105 -20.54 -2.76 5.22
CA GLY A 105 -19.37 -2.10 4.71
C GLY A 105 -18.49 -3.01 3.85
N ILE A 106 -17.18 -2.87 3.96
CA ILE A 106 -16.17 -3.61 3.18
C ILE A 106 -15.07 -4.18 4.10
N ASP A 107 -14.47 -5.30 3.72
CA ASP A 107 -13.41 -5.97 4.48
C ASP A 107 -12.05 -5.36 4.24
N GLY A 108 -11.82 -4.79 3.08
CA GLY A 108 -10.57 -4.17 2.71
C GLY A 108 -10.75 -3.12 1.63
N ALA A 109 -9.73 -2.30 1.39
CA ALA A 109 -9.77 -1.32 0.33
C ALA A 109 -8.41 -0.97 -0.23
N HIS A 110 -8.40 -0.59 -1.51
CA HIS A 110 -7.37 0.26 -2.08
C HIS A 110 -7.55 1.67 -1.51
N ILE A 111 -6.58 2.12 -0.72
CA ILE A 111 -6.66 3.40 0.00
C ILE A 111 -5.29 4.06 0.11
N LEU A 112 -5.26 5.37 0.30
CA LEU A 112 -4.03 6.13 0.49
C LEU A 112 -3.32 5.75 1.80
N THR A 113 -2.01 5.59 1.74
CA THR A 113 -1.16 5.12 2.85
C THR A 113 -1.43 5.80 4.22
N PRO A 114 -1.66 7.10 4.34
CA PRO A 114 -1.93 7.72 5.66
C PRO A 114 -3.25 7.28 6.29
N MET A 115 -4.24 6.87 5.49
CA MET A 115 -5.59 6.61 5.97
C MET A 115 -5.68 5.46 6.99
N PRO A 116 -5.04 4.29 6.80
CA PRO A 116 -5.05 3.21 7.78
C PRO A 116 -4.54 3.65 9.16
N TYR A 117 -3.49 4.47 9.21
CA TYR A 117 -2.97 5.00 10.47
C TYR A 117 -3.94 5.97 11.15
N LEU A 118 -4.61 6.81 10.36
CA LEU A 118 -5.59 7.77 10.88
C LEU A 118 -6.85 7.06 11.40
N ILE A 119 -7.31 6.01 10.72
CA ILE A 119 -8.43 5.18 11.18
C ILE A 119 -8.03 4.43 12.47
N SER A 120 -6.87 3.78 12.48
CA SER A 120 -6.38 3.03 13.64
C SER A 120 -6.20 3.91 14.87
N SER A 121 -5.85 5.19 14.69
CA SER A 121 -5.73 6.15 15.80
C SER A 121 -7.04 6.86 16.17
N GLY A 122 -8.14 6.60 15.49
CA GLY A 122 -9.42 7.25 15.70
C GLY A 122 -9.51 8.70 15.19
N LYS A 123 -8.46 9.25 14.58
CA LYS A 123 -8.42 10.68 14.20
C LYS A 123 -9.39 11.08 13.10
N VAL A 124 -9.90 10.12 12.35
CA VAL A 124 -10.81 10.34 11.20
C VAL A 124 -12.06 9.48 11.28
N THR A 125 -12.26 8.75 12.36
CA THR A 125 -13.45 7.92 12.62
C THR A 125 -14.51 8.71 13.37
N GLN A 126 -15.76 8.26 13.32
CA GLN A 126 -16.83 8.84 14.11
C GLN A 126 -16.52 8.67 15.61
N ASN A 127 -16.81 9.70 16.39
CA ASN A 127 -16.57 9.73 17.84
C ASN A 127 -15.12 9.44 18.25
N ASN A 128 -14.16 9.67 17.36
CA ASN A 128 -12.73 9.38 17.57
C ASN A 128 -12.45 7.93 18.02
N GLN A 129 -13.27 6.97 17.58
CA GLN A 129 -13.12 5.57 17.93
C GLN A 129 -11.97 4.93 17.13
N PRO A 130 -10.92 4.45 17.79
CA PRO A 130 -9.85 3.71 17.14
C PRO A 130 -10.38 2.41 16.53
N THR A 131 -10.09 2.17 15.25
CA THR A 131 -10.45 0.92 14.55
C THR A 131 -9.19 0.32 13.97
N PRO A 132 -8.71 -0.84 14.47
CA PRO A 132 -7.49 -1.45 14.00
C PRO A 132 -7.52 -1.71 12.49
N MET A 133 -6.47 -1.30 11.77
CA MET A 133 -6.31 -1.51 10.33
C MET A 133 -5.00 -2.21 10.05
N TYR A 134 -5.02 -3.16 9.12
CA TYR A 134 -3.85 -3.88 8.66
C TYR A 134 -3.51 -3.47 7.22
N ILE A 135 -2.24 -3.22 6.96
CA ILE A 135 -1.73 -2.95 5.61
C ILE A 135 -1.16 -4.25 5.06
N LEU A 136 -1.89 -4.90 4.18
CA LEU A 136 -1.52 -6.21 3.63
C LEU A 136 -0.47 -6.08 2.52
N ALA A 137 -0.61 -5.07 1.66
CA ALA A 137 0.30 -4.88 0.53
C ALA A 137 0.35 -3.41 0.09
N ARG A 138 1.46 -3.02 -0.50
CA ARG A 138 1.57 -1.79 -1.27
C ARG A 138 1.32 -2.11 -2.74
N LEU A 139 0.21 -1.62 -3.28
CA LEU A 139 -0.23 -1.95 -4.63
C LEU A 139 0.56 -1.23 -5.72
N ASN A 140 1.15 -0.07 -5.41
CA ASN A 140 1.98 0.69 -6.34
C ASN A 140 3.00 1.57 -5.61
N LEU A 141 4.00 2.04 -6.35
CA LEU A 141 5.06 2.93 -5.88
C LEU A 141 4.96 4.32 -6.52
N ASN A 142 3.87 4.59 -7.24
CA ASN A 142 3.69 5.85 -7.94
C ASN A 142 3.52 7.00 -6.95
N GLY A 143 4.17 8.11 -7.25
CA GLY A 143 3.95 9.36 -6.53
C GLY A 143 2.61 9.99 -6.89
N GLN A 144 2.25 11.03 -6.16
CA GLN A 144 1.13 11.88 -6.51
C GLN A 144 1.63 13.09 -7.27
N CYS A 145 0.81 13.60 -8.19
CA CYS A 145 1.08 14.86 -8.89
C CYS A 145 -0.01 15.88 -8.61
N ILE A 146 0.33 17.14 -8.82
CA ILE A 146 -0.60 18.26 -8.82
C ILE A 146 -0.78 18.69 -10.27
N SER A 147 -2.01 18.61 -10.76
CA SER A 147 -2.39 19.12 -12.07
C SER A 147 -2.97 20.52 -11.95
N VAL A 148 -2.56 21.40 -12.80
CA VAL A 148 -3.03 22.80 -12.85
C VAL A 148 -3.71 23.11 -14.17
N ALA A 149 -4.51 24.16 -14.22
CA ALA A 149 -5.22 24.57 -15.42
C ALA A 149 -4.26 24.99 -16.53
N LYS A 150 -4.69 24.88 -17.80
CA LYS A 150 -3.92 25.20 -19.00
C LYS A 150 -3.35 26.63 -18.99
N GLU A 151 -4.04 27.57 -18.36
CA GLU A 151 -3.60 28.95 -18.21
C GLU A 151 -2.24 29.12 -17.53
N TYR A 152 -1.73 28.09 -16.85
CA TYR A 152 -0.41 28.08 -16.20
C TYR A 152 0.67 27.34 -17.02
N ALA A 153 0.34 26.90 -18.24
CA ALA A 153 1.26 26.10 -19.05
C ALA A 153 2.56 26.86 -19.37
N ASP A 154 2.46 28.15 -19.62
CA ASP A 154 3.60 29.00 -19.98
C ASP A 154 4.60 29.20 -18.82
N LEU A 155 4.17 28.93 -17.59
CA LEU A 155 5.06 28.95 -16.43
C LEU A 155 6.10 27.82 -16.43
N LYS A 156 5.94 26.82 -17.32
CA LYS A 156 6.84 25.66 -17.48
C LYS A 156 7.23 25.02 -16.15
N ILE A 157 6.24 24.84 -15.27
CA ILE A 157 6.43 24.34 -13.92
C ILE A 157 6.94 22.91 -13.97
N GLY A 158 8.08 22.66 -13.31
CA GLY A 158 8.68 21.35 -13.14
C GLY A 158 8.67 20.92 -11.67
N VAL A 159 9.82 20.50 -11.20
CA VAL A 159 10.02 20.15 -9.77
C VAL A 159 9.92 21.41 -8.90
N ASP A 160 10.38 22.54 -9.38
CA ASP A 160 10.18 23.82 -8.72
C ASP A 160 8.80 24.40 -9.07
N SER A 161 7.96 24.53 -8.03
CA SER A 161 6.61 25.09 -8.12
C SER A 161 6.53 26.57 -7.74
N SER A 162 7.65 27.24 -7.46
CA SER A 162 7.69 28.65 -7.06
C SER A 162 6.98 29.60 -8.02
N PRO A 163 7.08 29.45 -9.36
CA PRO A 163 6.35 30.29 -10.30
C PRO A 163 4.82 30.19 -10.13
N LEU A 164 4.31 29.02 -9.74
CA LEU A 164 2.90 28.80 -9.51
C LEU A 164 2.39 29.55 -8.28
N LYS A 165 3.20 29.63 -7.22
CA LYS A 165 2.89 30.40 -6.01
C LYS A 165 2.59 31.86 -6.36
N VAL A 166 3.48 32.51 -7.12
CA VAL A 166 3.31 33.89 -7.55
C VAL A 166 2.03 34.10 -8.36
N ALA A 167 1.74 33.16 -9.30
CA ALA A 167 0.53 33.22 -10.11
C ALA A 167 -0.75 33.05 -9.24
N PHE A 168 -0.72 32.18 -8.24
CA PHE A 168 -1.84 31.97 -7.32
C PHE A 168 -2.07 33.17 -6.42
N GLU A 169 -1.01 33.78 -5.90
CA GLU A 169 -1.11 35.00 -5.06
C GLU A 169 -1.71 36.16 -5.85
N LYS A 170 -1.27 36.41 -7.09
CA LYS A 170 -1.87 37.41 -7.97
C LYS A 170 -3.35 37.15 -8.23
N LYS A 171 -3.73 35.90 -8.46
CA LYS A 171 -5.13 35.52 -8.72
C LYS A 171 -6.00 35.69 -7.48
N LYS A 172 -5.46 35.32 -6.30
CA LYS A 172 -6.12 35.51 -5.00
C LYS A 172 -6.31 36.99 -4.69
N ALA A 173 -5.30 37.82 -4.94
CA ALA A 173 -5.38 39.27 -4.76
C ALA A 173 -6.43 39.92 -5.69
N ALA A 174 -6.65 39.35 -6.87
CA ALA A 174 -7.70 39.77 -7.81
C ALA A 174 -9.09 39.18 -7.48
N GLY A 175 -9.30 38.55 -6.33
CA GLY A 175 -10.57 37.92 -5.93
C GLY A 175 -11.00 36.73 -6.76
N LYS A 176 -10.10 36.15 -7.58
CA LYS A 176 -10.41 35.02 -8.47
C LYS A 176 -10.11 33.69 -7.79
N ALA A 177 -11.00 32.70 -8.02
CA ALA A 177 -10.79 31.35 -7.49
C ALA A 177 -9.54 30.67 -8.11
N VAL A 178 -8.75 30.04 -7.29
CA VAL A 178 -7.61 29.21 -7.73
C VAL A 178 -8.09 27.76 -7.76
N LYS A 179 -7.99 27.12 -8.92
CA LYS A 179 -8.37 25.71 -9.12
C LYS A 179 -7.11 24.87 -9.38
N ALA A 180 -6.87 23.90 -8.53
CA ALA A 180 -5.85 22.87 -8.71
C ALA A 180 -6.45 21.50 -8.34
N ALA A 181 -6.06 20.46 -9.03
CA ALA A 181 -6.48 19.10 -8.74
C ALA A 181 -5.26 18.23 -8.37
N LYS A 182 -5.44 17.39 -7.35
CA LYS A 182 -4.48 16.37 -6.96
C LYS A 182 -4.92 15.04 -7.58
N ALA A 183 -4.04 14.39 -8.31
CA ALA A 183 -4.29 13.07 -8.86
C ALA A 183 -3.31 12.04 -8.27
N ALA A 184 -3.82 10.85 -7.97
CA ALA A 184 -3.00 9.69 -7.62
C ALA A 184 -2.67 8.88 -8.89
N GLY A 185 -1.56 8.14 -8.87
CA GLY A 185 -1.17 7.26 -9.97
C GLY A 185 -0.55 7.97 -11.18
N CYS A 186 0.06 9.11 -10.96
CA CYS A 186 0.76 9.84 -12.03
C CYS A 186 2.01 9.12 -12.53
N LEU A 187 2.21 9.14 -13.84
CA LEU A 187 3.42 8.70 -14.52
C LEU A 187 4.67 9.45 -14.01
N PRO A 188 5.89 8.90 -14.16
CA PRO A 188 7.11 9.50 -13.63
C PRO A 188 7.33 10.94 -14.12
N PRO A 189 8.04 11.77 -13.36
CA PRO A 189 8.05 13.24 -13.47
C PRO A 189 8.43 13.79 -14.84
N ALA A 190 9.20 13.08 -15.64
CA ALA A 190 9.66 13.55 -16.94
C ALA A 190 8.55 13.70 -18.02
N ARG A 191 7.37 13.11 -17.81
CA ARG A 191 6.22 13.19 -18.74
C ARG A 191 4.98 13.89 -18.17
N LEU A 192 5.07 14.40 -16.96
CA LEU A 192 3.91 14.82 -16.17
C LEU A 192 3.44 16.25 -16.45
N VAL A 193 4.26 17.05 -17.05
CA VAL A 193 4.05 18.51 -17.16
C VAL A 193 2.91 18.88 -18.11
N HIS A 194 2.35 17.94 -18.86
CA HIS A 194 1.44 18.29 -19.97
C HIS A 194 0.04 17.69 -19.96
N ARG A 195 -0.40 16.99 -18.90
CA ARG A 195 -1.82 16.63 -18.82
C ARG A 195 -2.62 17.71 -18.11
N LEU A 196 -2.93 18.73 -18.88
CA LEU A 196 -3.84 19.78 -18.50
C LEU A 196 -5.27 19.25 -18.56
N ILE A 197 -5.96 19.28 -17.45
CA ILE A 197 -7.39 18.98 -17.41
C ILE A 197 -8.11 20.16 -18.05
N PRO A 198 -8.88 19.96 -19.14
CA PRO A 198 -9.71 21.03 -19.65
C PRO A 198 -10.67 21.48 -18.56
N SER A 199 -10.71 22.78 -18.30
CA SER A 199 -11.72 23.39 -17.44
C SER A 199 -13.08 23.07 -18.07
N ARG A 200 -13.90 22.23 -17.43
CA ARG A 200 -15.32 22.17 -17.77
C ARG A 200 -15.88 23.55 -17.45
N GLY A 201 -16.20 24.28 -18.50
CA GLY A 201 -17.04 25.46 -18.40
C GLY A 201 -18.39 25.02 -17.86
N GLY A 202 -18.86 25.62 -16.84
CA GLY A 202 -20.20 25.64 -16.30
C GLY A 202 -20.46 27.09 -16.01
#